data_48faf60eec8093380c06c23fd6222987
#
_entry.id   48faf60eec8093380c06c23fd6222987
#
_cell.length_a   1.000
_cell.length_b   1.000
_cell.length_c   1.000
_cell.angle_alpha   90.00
_cell.angle_beta   90.00
_cell.angle_gamma   90.00
#
_symmetry.space_group_name_H-M   'P 1'
#
loop_
_entity.id
_entity.type
_entity.pdbx_description
1 polymer ?
#
loop_
_entity_poly.entity_id
_entity_poly.type
_entity_poly.pdbx_seq_one_letter_code
_entity_poly.pdbx_strand_id
1 'polypeptide(L)'
;MSGNGSHVENGIWMRAVMMGGIILTIGVLLFATLGIALADGKHDTWKQLEDDYHHEEEVLAAQGNITAEQAKHLDHMHHEEIDAHLSYLTYRVAGITILLMSITYAAFIGVGGFLNASKPQADHGDGHDEHEHHGSSSPIVFAFGIMLFLIGFPDFVVACKAMLSSDVTVDLSMLAVSMVGLITIVIAVSNWWFEDLPFVGHGEQIATSYPFEGEHIRKAGLWVFIMSEIMVFAT
;
A
#
# COMPACT_ATOMS: atom_id res chain seq x y z
N MET A 1 13.57 -40.73 -16.19
CA MET A 1 13.43 -39.47 -16.95
C MET A 1 12.90 -38.43 -15.98
N SER A 2 13.78 -37.78 -15.28
CA SER A 2 13.47 -36.88 -14.14
C SER A 2 14.24 -35.60 -14.37
N GLY A 3 13.71 -34.67 -15.09
CA GLY A 3 14.44 -33.43 -15.38
C GLY A 3 13.62 -32.21 -15.80
N ASN A 4 12.29 -32.32 -15.97
CA ASN A 4 11.51 -31.22 -16.55
C ASN A 4 10.69 -30.39 -15.54
N GLY A 5 10.48 -30.88 -14.31
CA GLY A 5 9.67 -30.18 -13.30
C GLY A 5 10.39 -28.95 -12.73
N SER A 6 11.67 -29.05 -12.40
CA SER A 6 12.44 -27.98 -11.75
C SER A 6 12.66 -26.73 -12.62
N HIS A 7 12.68 -26.87 -13.95
CA HIS A 7 12.87 -25.73 -14.86
C HIS A 7 11.64 -24.82 -14.99
N VAL A 8 10.44 -25.36 -14.85
CA VAL A 8 9.20 -24.57 -14.95
C VAL A 8 8.98 -23.76 -13.67
N GLU A 9 9.23 -24.35 -12.52
CA GLU A 9 9.09 -23.66 -11.20
C GLU A 9 10.08 -22.51 -11.04
N ASN A 10 11.34 -22.72 -11.40
CA ASN A 10 12.35 -21.66 -11.39
C ASN A 10 11.97 -20.50 -12.35
N GLY A 11 11.28 -20.79 -13.45
CA GLY A 11 10.81 -19.79 -14.39
C GLY A 11 9.73 -18.86 -13.81
N ILE A 12 8.81 -19.39 -13.03
CA ILE A 12 7.72 -18.61 -12.41
C ILE A 12 8.26 -17.67 -11.35
N TRP A 13 9.08 -18.19 -10.45
CA TRP A 13 9.71 -17.38 -9.41
C TRP A 13 10.61 -16.28 -10.00
N MET A 14 11.42 -16.60 -11.00
CA MET A 14 12.26 -15.63 -11.68
C MET A 14 11.45 -14.50 -12.32
N ARG A 15 10.32 -14.82 -12.97
CA ARG A 15 9.40 -13.81 -13.52
C ARG A 15 8.79 -12.93 -12.44
N ALA A 16 8.38 -13.50 -11.32
CA ALA A 16 7.84 -12.76 -10.18
C ALA A 16 8.87 -11.77 -9.61
N VAL A 17 10.12 -12.22 -9.41
CA VAL A 17 11.22 -11.36 -8.94
C VAL A 17 11.53 -10.25 -9.94
N MET A 18 11.59 -10.55 -11.24
CA MET A 18 11.82 -9.54 -12.28
C MET A 18 10.70 -8.51 -12.32
N MET A 19 9.43 -8.93 -12.26
CA MET A 19 8.29 -8.00 -12.25
C MET A 19 8.28 -7.12 -11.00
N GLY A 20 8.52 -7.73 -9.83
CA GLY A 20 8.64 -6.98 -8.57
C GLY A 20 9.79 -5.96 -8.62
N GLY A 21 10.93 -6.35 -9.16
CA GLY A 21 12.09 -5.47 -9.35
C GLY A 21 11.81 -4.30 -10.29
N ILE A 22 11.10 -4.54 -11.40
CA ILE A 22 10.71 -3.47 -12.34
C ILE A 22 9.76 -2.48 -11.65
N ILE A 23 8.74 -2.96 -10.96
CA ILE A 23 7.77 -2.11 -10.24
C ILE A 23 8.49 -1.27 -9.19
N LEU A 24 9.38 -1.87 -8.40
CA LEU A 24 10.15 -1.17 -7.38
C LEU A 24 11.06 -0.10 -8.00
N THR A 25 11.74 -0.43 -9.10
CA THR A 25 12.62 0.52 -9.81
C THR A 25 11.84 1.72 -10.32
N ILE A 26 10.68 1.50 -10.95
CA ILE A 26 9.80 2.58 -11.42
C ILE A 26 9.32 3.42 -10.22
N GLY A 27 8.92 2.80 -9.12
CA GLY A 27 8.47 3.49 -7.92
C GLY A 27 9.55 4.37 -7.29
N VAL A 28 10.79 3.86 -7.21
CA VAL A 28 11.95 4.63 -6.71
C VAL A 28 12.25 5.82 -7.62
N LEU A 29 12.21 5.63 -8.94
CA LEU A 29 12.44 6.72 -9.90
C LEU A 29 11.36 7.80 -9.79
N LEU A 30 10.09 7.41 -9.69
CA LEU A 30 8.99 8.35 -9.49
C LEU A 30 9.07 9.06 -8.14
N PHE A 31 9.45 8.36 -7.07
CA PHE A 31 9.70 8.99 -5.78
C PHE A 31 10.85 10.00 -5.85
N ALA A 32 11.97 9.65 -6.48
CA ALA A 32 13.10 10.56 -6.63
C ALA A 32 12.74 11.83 -7.44
N THR A 33 11.89 11.69 -8.46
CA THR A 33 11.48 12.84 -9.29
C THR A 33 10.37 13.66 -8.63
N LEU A 34 9.26 13.05 -8.21
CA LEU A 34 8.11 13.75 -7.64
C LEU A 34 8.32 14.08 -6.15
N GLY A 35 8.69 13.07 -5.36
CA GLY A 35 8.76 13.16 -3.91
C GLY A 35 10.02 13.87 -3.38
N ILE A 36 11.06 13.96 -4.18
CA ILE A 36 12.29 14.68 -3.83
C ILE A 36 12.45 15.89 -4.75
N ALA A 37 12.84 15.71 -5.99
CA ALA A 37 13.28 16.82 -6.83
C ALA A 37 12.23 17.90 -7.05
N LEU A 38 10.97 17.53 -7.36
CA LEU A 38 9.89 18.51 -7.52
C LEU A 38 9.40 19.04 -6.17
N ALA A 39 9.35 18.20 -5.13
CA ALA A 39 8.96 18.64 -3.80
C ALA A 39 9.97 19.63 -3.22
N ASP A 40 11.28 19.41 -3.35
CA ASP A 40 12.30 20.32 -2.86
C ASP A 40 12.23 21.69 -3.56
N GLY A 41 12.03 21.70 -4.90
CA GLY A 41 11.81 22.95 -5.62
C GLY A 41 10.56 23.72 -5.16
N LYS A 42 9.49 23.01 -4.77
CA LYS A 42 8.29 23.64 -4.20
C LYS A 42 8.49 24.09 -2.75
N HIS A 43 9.28 23.35 -2.00
CA HIS A 43 9.68 23.73 -0.64
C HIS A 43 10.45 25.05 -0.62
N ASP A 44 11.41 25.22 -1.52
CA ASP A 44 12.19 26.47 -1.60
C ASP A 44 11.29 27.66 -1.96
N THR A 45 10.34 27.45 -2.89
CA THR A 45 9.36 28.49 -3.25
C THR A 45 8.47 28.85 -2.06
N TRP A 46 7.96 27.85 -1.33
CA TRP A 46 7.15 28.09 -0.14
C TRP A 46 7.94 28.82 0.93
N LYS A 47 9.18 28.42 1.24
CA LYS A 47 10.03 29.07 2.23
C LYS A 47 10.29 30.54 1.88
N GLN A 48 10.52 30.83 0.61
CA GLN A 48 10.70 32.23 0.17
C GLN A 48 9.43 33.05 0.42
N LEU A 49 8.24 32.51 0.09
CA LEU A 49 6.97 33.21 0.31
C LEU A 49 6.65 33.36 1.80
N GLU A 50 6.96 32.37 2.64
CA GLU A 50 6.83 32.44 4.11
C GLU A 50 7.71 33.57 4.69
N ASP A 51 8.97 33.63 4.27
CA ASP A 51 9.91 34.66 4.73
C ASP A 51 9.45 36.05 4.27
N ASP A 52 9.00 36.22 3.02
CA ASP A 52 8.48 37.46 2.47
C ASP A 52 7.21 37.92 3.22
N TYR A 53 6.28 36.99 3.50
CA TYR A 53 5.06 37.26 4.27
C TYR A 53 5.36 37.73 5.69
N HIS A 54 6.23 37.03 6.42
CA HIS A 54 6.59 37.41 7.78
C HIS A 54 7.33 38.72 7.84
N HIS A 55 8.21 39.01 6.87
CA HIS A 55 8.88 40.28 6.79
C HIS A 55 7.91 41.44 6.59
N GLU A 56 6.97 41.32 5.68
CA GLU A 56 5.94 42.34 5.43
C GLU A 56 5.01 42.51 6.64
N GLU A 57 4.64 41.43 7.31
CA GLU A 57 3.84 41.46 8.55
C GLU A 57 4.55 42.23 9.66
N GLU A 58 5.85 41.99 9.87
CA GLU A 58 6.64 42.70 10.87
C GLU A 58 6.77 44.21 10.55
N VAL A 59 6.99 44.56 9.27
CA VAL A 59 7.09 45.96 8.83
C VAL A 59 5.79 46.69 9.06
N LEU A 60 4.65 46.08 8.72
CA LEU A 60 3.33 46.66 8.91
C LEU A 60 2.94 46.77 10.39
N ALA A 61 3.31 45.78 11.21
CA ALA A 61 3.10 45.81 12.65
C ALA A 61 3.88 46.96 13.31
N ALA A 62 5.09 47.22 12.84
CA ALA A 62 5.93 48.35 13.33
C ALA A 62 5.36 49.74 12.97
N GLN A 63 4.59 49.87 11.89
CA GLN A 63 3.95 51.11 11.49
C GLN A 63 2.75 51.48 12.37
N GLY A 64 2.15 50.54 13.08
CA GLY A 64 1.08 50.75 14.07
C GLY A 64 -0.28 51.13 13.51
N ASN A 65 -0.42 51.42 12.21
CA ASN A 65 -1.71 51.76 11.55
C ASN A 65 -1.73 51.18 10.16
N ILE A 66 -2.43 50.04 10.00
CA ILE A 66 -2.53 49.29 8.75
C ILE A 66 -3.70 49.83 7.92
N THR A 67 -3.47 50.24 6.69
CA THR A 67 -4.54 50.62 5.75
C THR A 67 -5.31 49.41 5.22
N ALA A 68 -6.53 49.60 4.74
CA ALA A 68 -7.35 48.54 4.18
C ALA A 68 -6.69 47.87 2.94
N GLU A 69 -5.89 48.62 2.15
CA GLU A 69 -5.17 48.10 1.01
C GLU A 69 -3.98 47.20 1.45
N GLN A 70 -3.25 47.62 2.49
CA GLN A 70 -2.14 46.83 3.08
C GLN A 70 -2.66 45.53 3.69
N ALA A 71 -3.79 45.59 4.41
CA ALA A 71 -4.43 44.40 4.96
C ALA A 71 -4.84 43.40 3.85
N LYS A 72 -5.39 43.90 2.73
CA LYS A 72 -5.74 43.08 1.58
C LYS A 72 -4.49 42.49 0.89
N HIS A 73 -3.40 43.25 0.82
CA HIS A 73 -2.13 42.75 0.25
C HIS A 73 -1.55 41.63 1.10
N LEU A 74 -1.54 41.79 2.42
CA LEU A 74 -1.07 40.76 3.35
C LEU A 74 -1.91 39.49 3.29
N ASP A 75 -3.24 39.62 3.17
CA ASP A 75 -4.16 38.48 2.99
C ASP A 75 -3.88 37.72 1.67
N HIS A 76 -3.57 38.43 0.60
CA HIS A 76 -3.17 37.82 -0.67
C HIS A 76 -1.85 37.05 -0.55
N MET A 77 -0.84 37.62 0.07
CA MET A 77 0.46 36.95 0.30
C MET A 77 0.31 35.70 1.16
N HIS A 78 -0.54 35.77 2.18
CA HIS A 78 -0.83 34.59 3.01
C HIS A 78 -1.52 33.46 2.23
N HIS A 79 -2.41 33.78 1.30
CA HIS A 79 -3.03 32.79 0.43
C HIS A 79 -2.02 32.17 -0.55
N GLU A 80 -1.11 32.98 -1.11
CA GLU A 80 -0.03 32.47 -1.99
C GLU A 80 0.93 31.55 -1.23
N GLU A 81 1.28 31.89 0.03
CA GLU A 81 2.09 31.05 0.91
C GLU A 81 1.41 29.69 1.18
N ILE A 82 0.11 29.72 1.55
CA ILE A 82 -0.66 28.49 1.79
C ILE A 82 -0.72 27.61 0.54
N ASP A 83 -0.99 28.19 -0.62
CA ASP A 83 -1.07 27.45 -1.89
C ASP A 83 0.28 26.82 -2.27
N ALA A 84 1.39 27.53 -2.03
CA ALA A 84 2.73 27.00 -2.23
C ALA A 84 3.05 25.85 -1.27
N HIS A 85 2.66 25.98 0.01
CA HIS A 85 2.81 24.93 1.02
C HIS A 85 1.99 23.68 0.67
N LEU A 86 0.73 23.84 0.28
CA LEU A 86 -0.12 22.74 -0.16
C LEU A 86 0.45 22.04 -1.40
N SER A 87 1.02 22.82 -2.33
CA SER A 87 1.70 22.29 -3.52
C SER A 87 2.89 21.43 -3.13
N TYR A 88 3.78 21.92 -2.24
CA TYR A 88 4.89 21.14 -1.70
C TYR A 88 4.43 19.84 -1.05
N LEU A 89 3.46 19.91 -0.12
CA LEU A 89 2.92 18.73 0.55
C LEU A 89 2.32 17.72 -0.44
N THR A 90 1.63 18.19 -1.48
CA THR A 90 1.02 17.34 -2.49
C THR A 90 2.07 16.50 -3.21
N TYR A 91 3.16 17.11 -3.68
CA TYR A 91 4.25 16.38 -4.35
C TYR A 91 4.96 15.42 -3.38
N ARG A 92 5.22 15.87 -2.16
CA ARG A 92 5.88 15.06 -1.13
C ARG A 92 5.07 13.82 -0.77
N VAL A 93 3.78 14.00 -0.47
CA VAL A 93 2.85 12.90 -0.14
C VAL A 93 2.64 11.97 -1.32
N ALA A 94 2.46 12.51 -2.54
CA ALA A 94 2.32 11.68 -3.75
C ALA A 94 3.55 10.80 -3.98
N GLY A 95 4.76 11.37 -3.86
CA GLY A 95 5.99 10.60 -4.00
C GLY A 95 6.12 9.49 -2.97
N ILE A 96 5.87 9.78 -1.69
CA ILE A 96 5.91 8.77 -0.60
C ILE A 96 4.86 7.68 -0.86
N THR A 97 3.65 8.05 -1.26
CA THR A 97 2.57 7.09 -1.56
C THR A 97 2.96 6.15 -2.70
N ILE A 98 3.51 6.68 -3.79
CA ILE A 98 3.98 5.89 -4.94
C ILE A 98 5.08 4.91 -4.50
N LEU A 99 6.04 5.37 -3.69
CA LEU A 99 7.10 4.51 -3.17
C LEU A 99 6.54 3.38 -2.31
N LEU A 100 5.67 3.70 -1.35
CA LEU A 100 5.05 2.69 -0.48
C LEU A 100 4.21 1.68 -1.26
N MET A 101 3.42 2.14 -2.23
CA MET A 101 2.66 1.24 -3.11
C MET A 101 3.59 0.34 -3.92
N SER A 102 4.68 0.87 -4.47
CA SER A 102 5.64 0.10 -5.26
C SER A 102 6.34 -0.97 -4.41
N ILE A 103 6.73 -0.64 -3.17
CA ILE A 103 7.30 -1.60 -2.22
C ILE A 103 6.28 -2.69 -1.90
N THR A 104 5.03 -2.30 -1.63
CA THR A 104 3.95 -3.24 -1.29
C THR A 104 3.69 -4.21 -2.45
N TYR A 105 3.52 -3.71 -3.67
CA TYR A 105 3.31 -4.55 -4.85
C TYR A 105 4.51 -5.46 -5.14
N ALA A 106 5.74 -4.94 -5.05
CA ALA A 106 6.94 -5.73 -5.23
C ALA A 106 7.05 -6.85 -4.17
N ALA A 107 6.70 -6.56 -2.91
CA ALA A 107 6.66 -7.53 -1.83
C ALA A 107 5.60 -8.61 -2.08
N PHE A 108 4.38 -8.24 -2.47
CA PHE A 108 3.32 -9.21 -2.79
C PHE A 108 3.73 -10.15 -3.92
N ILE A 109 4.29 -9.62 -5.02
CA ILE A 109 4.70 -10.42 -6.16
C ILE A 109 5.90 -11.31 -5.78
N GLY A 110 6.90 -10.75 -5.10
CA GLY A 110 8.13 -11.47 -4.73
C GLY A 110 7.86 -12.57 -3.71
N VAL A 111 7.19 -12.24 -2.61
CA VAL A 111 6.88 -13.19 -1.53
C VAL A 111 5.92 -14.27 -2.02
N GLY A 112 4.88 -13.90 -2.76
CA GLY A 112 3.94 -14.87 -3.32
C GLY A 112 4.60 -15.82 -4.31
N GLY A 113 5.47 -15.32 -5.20
CA GLY A 113 6.23 -16.13 -6.12
C GLY A 113 7.17 -17.10 -5.40
N PHE A 114 7.85 -16.65 -4.33
CA PHE A 114 8.71 -17.49 -3.51
C PHE A 114 7.92 -18.56 -2.76
N LEU A 115 6.81 -18.23 -2.12
CA LEU A 115 5.97 -19.18 -1.41
C LEU A 115 5.41 -20.25 -2.35
N ASN A 116 4.98 -19.85 -3.55
CA ASN A 116 4.49 -20.79 -4.55
C ASN A 116 5.59 -21.75 -5.02
N ALA A 117 6.80 -21.24 -5.28
CA ALA A 117 7.94 -22.07 -5.68
C ALA A 117 8.41 -23.01 -4.57
N SER A 118 8.13 -22.68 -3.30
CA SER A 118 8.53 -23.48 -2.13
C SER A 118 7.52 -24.56 -1.74
N LYS A 119 6.32 -24.59 -2.36
CA LYS A 119 5.32 -25.63 -2.08
C LYS A 119 5.80 -26.97 -2.63
N PRO A 120 5.72 -28.07 -1.84
CA PRO A 120 6.01 -29.40 -2.34
C PRO A 120 5.07 -29.72 -3.50
N GLN A 121 5.62 -30.12 -4.63
CA GLN A 121 4.85 -30.54 -5.78
C GLN A 121 4.11 -31.83 -5.38
N ALA A 122 2.78 -31.79 -5.35
CA ALA A 122 1.99 -32.99 -5.17
C ALA A 122 2.32 -33.96 -6.32
N ASP A 123 2.84 -35.13 -5.96
CA ASP A 123 3.13 -36.19 -6.92
C ASP A 123 1.79 -36.59 -7.55
N HIS A 124 1.62 -36.31 -8.84
CA HIS A 124 0.45 -36.72 -9.61
C HIS A 124 0.49 -38.23 -9.82
N GLY A 125 0.36 -38.99 -8.73
CA GLY A 125 0.03 -40.40 -8.80
C GLY A 125 -1.43 -40.51 -9.27
N ASP A 126 -1.65 -41.31 -10.30
CA ASP A 126 -2.96 -41.70 -10.86
C ASP A 126 -3.84 -42.43 -9.82
N GLY A 127 -4.25 -41.73 -8.77
CA GLY A 127 -5.22 -42.19 -7.79
C GLY A 127 -6.39 -41.22 -7.77
N HIS A 128 -7.59 -41.71 -7.92
CA HIS A 128 -8.85 -41.02 -7.63
C HIS A 128 -8.89 -40.66 -6.13
N ASP A 129 -8.03 -39.77 -5.70
CA ASP A 129 -8.10 -39.23 -4.34
C ASP A 129 -9.13 -38.09 -4.35
N GLU A 130 -10.20 -38.36 -3.59
CA GLU A 130 -11.12 -37.32 -3.13
C GLU A 130 -10.32 -36.08 -2.78
N HIS A 131 -10.55 -34.99 -3.49
CA HIS A 131 -9.96 -33.70 -3.18
C HIS A 131 -10.35 -33.31 -1.76
N GLU A 132 -9.54 -33.72 -0.78
CA GLU A 132 -9.59 -33.12 0.53
C GLU A 132 -9.31 -31.61 0.34
N HIS A 133 -10.37 -30.83 0.38
CA HIS A 133 -10.30 -29.38 0.43
C HIS A 133 -9.60 -28.98 1.72
N HIS A 134 -8.27 -29.00 1.72
CA HIS A 134 -7.51 -28.37 2.79
C HIS A 134 -7.81 -26.88 2.73
N GLY A 135 -8.65 -26.41 3.65
CA GLY A 135 -8.94 -25.00 3.80
C GLY A 135 -7.65 -24.20 3.94
N SER A 136 -7.52 -23.11 3.20
CA SER A 136 -6.36 -22.22 3.33
C SER A 136 -6.23 -21.69 4.76
N SER A 137 -5.03 -21.72 5.34
CA SER A 137 -4.73 -21.08 6.61
C SER A 137 -4.50 -19.56 6.48
N SER A 138 -4.41 -19.06 5.24
CA SER A 138 -4.13 -17.65 4.94
C SER A 138 -5.10 -16.66 5.59
N PRO A 139 -6.44 -16.91 5.68
CA PRO A 139 -7.36 -16.00 6.39
C PRO A 139 -7.05 -15.83 7.87
N ILE A 140 -6.62 -16.90 8.55
CA ILE A 140 -6.29 -16.86 9.99
C ILE A 140 -5.00 -16.03 10.18
N VAL A 141 -3.97 -16.28 9.36
CA VAL A 141 -2.71 -15.53 9.40
C VAL A 141 -2.95 -14.06 9.06
N PHE A 142 -3.83 -13.77 8.09
CA PHE A 142 -4.24 -12.41 7.74
C PHE A 142 -4.92 -11.69 8.91
N ALA A 143 -5.89 -12.33 9.57
CA ALA A 143 -6.57 -11.76 10.74
C ALA A 143 -5.59 -11.47 11.89
N PHE A 144 -4.63 -12.37 12.14
CA PHE A 144 -3.58 -12.15 13.12
C PHE A 144 -2.68 -10.98 12.76
N GLY A 145 -2.30 -10.85 11.49
CA GLY A 145 -1.53 -9.71 10.97
C GLY A 145 -2.26 -8.38 11.16
N ILE A 146 -3.57 -8.33 10.85
CA ILE A 146 -4.41 -7.13 11.10
C ILE A 146 -4.42 -6.78 12.59
N MET A 147 -4.60 -7.76 13.47
CA MET A 147 -4.61 -7.52 14.91
C MET A 147 -3.30 -6.87 15.38
N LEU A 148 -2.15 -7.40 15.00
CA LEU A 148 -0.85 -6.83 15.35
C LEU A 148 -0.67 -5.42 14.75
N PHE A 149 -1.06 -5.23 13.50
CA PHE A 149 -0.98 -3.92 12.84
C PHE A 149 -1.81 -2.88 13.57
N LEU A 150 -3.04 -3.20 13.97
CA LEU A 150 -3.93 -2.27 14.66
C LEU A 150 -3.44 -1.93 16.08
N ILE A 151 -2.78 -2.86 16.78
CA ILE A 151 -2.19 -2.58 18.11
C ILE A 151 -1.11 -1.48 18.00
N GLY A 152 -0.25 -1.54 17.00
CA GLY A 152 0.81 -0.55 16.80
C GLY A 152 0.44 0.59 15.83
N PHE A 153 -0.81 0.65 15.36
CA PHE A 153 -1.25 1.61 14.35
C PHE A 153 -1.06 3.09 14.74
N PRO A 154 -1.32 3.53 15.98
CA PRO A 154 -1.08 4.91 16.39
C PRO A 154 0.38 5.33 16.14
N ASP A 155 1.35 4.49 16.53
CA ASP A 155 2.77 4.78 16.36
C ASP A 155 3.22 4.68 14.90
N PHE A 156 2.58 3.84 14.10
CA PHE A 156 2.76 3.81 12.65
C PHE A 156 2.33 5.14 12.01
N VAL A 157 1.18 5.70 12.39
CA VAL A 157 0.71 7.01 11.91
C VAL A 157 1.65 8.12 12.35
N VAL A 158 2.14 8.07 13.61
CA VAL A 158 3.12 9.01 14.13
C VAL A 158 4.44 8.92 13.34
N ALA A 159 4.91 7.72 13.02
CA ALA A 159 6.11 7.52 12.20
C ALA A 159 5.92 8.07 10.77
N CYS A 160 4.74 7.88 10.16
CA CYS A 160 4.44 8.49 8.87
C CYS A 160 4.43 10.03 8.93
N LYS A 161 3.91 10.62 10.02
CA LYS A 161 4.00 12.08 10.23
C LYS A 161 5.43 12.55 10.44
N ALA A 162 6.27 11.79 11.15
CA ALA A 162 7.68 12.12 11.35
C ALA A 162 8.49 12.13 10.03
N MET A 163 8.04 11.44 8.98
CA MET A 163 8.62 11.57 7.64
C MET A 163 8.33 12.92 6.98
N LEU A 164 7.29 13.61 7.44
CA LEU A 164 6.85 14.90 6.90
C LEU A 164 7.27 16.07 7.79
N SER A 165 7.57 15.81 9.07
CA SER A 165 7.90 16.80 10.09
C SER A 165 8.96 16.26 11.04
N SER A 166 9.96 17.07 11.40
CA SER A 166 11.12 16.67 12.22
C SER A 166 10.86 16.65 13.73
N ASP A 167 9.70 17.10 14.22
CA ASP A 167 9.46 17.37 15.63
C ASP A 167 8.69 16.27 16.37
N VAL A 168 8.63 15.05 15.82
CA VAL A 168 7.78 13.98 16.37
C VAL A 168 8.64 12.84 16.91
N THR A 169 8.42 12.46 18.17
CA THR A 169 9.05 11.28 18.79
C THR A 169 8.18 10.04 18.53
N VAL A 170 8.79 8.96 18.03
CA VAL A 170 8.14 7.69 17.69
C VAL A 170 8.51 6.63 18.73
N ASP A 171 7.53 5.87 19.25
CA ASP A 171 7.80 4.67 20.05
C ASP A 171 8.21 3.52 19.12
N LEU A 172 9.50 3.19 19.14
CA LEU A 172 10.08 2.15 18.28
C LEU A 172 9.52 0.76 18.59
N SER A 173 9.08 0.49 19.83
CA SER A 173 8.57 -0.82 20.21
C SER A 173 7.20 -1.09 19.59
N MET A 174 6.28 -0.14 19.68
CA MET A 174 4.95 -0.24 19.10
C MET A 174 4.98 -0.13 17.58
N LEU A 175 5.86 0.72 17.02
CA LEU A 175 6.12 0.74 15.58
C LEU A 175 6.60 -0.63 15.08
N ALA A 176 7.49 -1.31 15.80
CA ALA A 176 7.95 -2.65 15.43
C ALA A 176 6.80 -3.67 15.42
N VAL A 177 5.88 -3.62 16.39
CA VAL A 177 4.68 -4.47 16.42
C VAL A 177 3.81 -4.23 15.17
N SER A 178 3.57 -2.97 14.82
CA SER A 178 2.82 -2.61 13.60
C SER A 178 3.50 -3.10 12.34
N MET A 179 4.83 -2.97 12.24
CA MET A 179 5.60 -3.43 11.07
C MET A 179 5.56 -4.95 10.94
N VAL A 180 5.66 -5.70 12.05
CA VAL A 180 5.48 -7.16 12.05
C VAL A 180 4.08 -7.53 11.59
N GLY A 181 3.05 -6.82 12.06
CA GLY A 181 1.68 -6.99 11.60
C GLY A 181 1.55 -6.77 10.10
N LEU A 182 2.10 -5.69 9.57
CA LEU A 182 2.09 -5.37 8.14
C LEU A 182 2.79 -6.45 7.30
N ILE A 183 3.97 -6.90 7.71
CA ILE A 183 4.70 -7.98 7.04
C ILE A 183 3.86 -9.27 7.04
N THR A 184 3.22 -9.59 8.15
CA THR A 184 2.34 -10.77 8.27
C THR A 184 1.15 -10.68 7.32
N ILE A 185 0.52 -9.50 7.19
CA ILE A 185 -0.56 -9.23 6.22
C ILE A 185 -0.05 -9.46 4.79
N VAL A 186 1.13 -8.91 4.44
CA VAL A 186 1.73 -9.09 3.11
C VAL A 186 1.93 -10.56 2.80
N ILE A 187 2.50 -11.33 3.73
CA ILE A 187 2.71 -12.78 3.55
C ILE A 187 1.40 -13.51 3.35
N ALA A 188 0.40 -13.26 4.22
CA ALA A 188 -0.89 -13.92 4.17
C ALA A 188 -1.65 -13.65 2.87
N VAL A 189 -1.73 -12.37 2.46
CA VAL A 189 -2.42 -11.98 1.22
C VAL A 189 -1.67 -12.50 0.00
N SER A 190 -0.33 -12.45 0.00
CA SER A 190 0.48 -12.99 -1.10
C SER A 190 0.25 -14.49 -1.26
N ASN A 191 0.28 -15.25 -0.16
CA ASN A 191 0.03 -16.70 -0.20
C ASN A 191 -1.39 -16.98 -0.70
N TRP A 192 -2.38 -16.27 -0.16
CA TRP A 192 -3.79 -16.44 -0.55
C TRP A 192 -4.02 -16.10 -2.04
N TRP A 193 -3.44 -14.97 -2.50
CA TRP A 193 -3.52 -14.56 -3.89
C TRP A 193 -2.95 -15.62 -4.84
N PHE A 194 -1.76 -16.18 -4.50
CA PHE A 194 -1.13 -17.21 -5.33
C PHE A 194 -1.84 -18.56 -5.26
N GLU A 195 -2.51 -18.90 -4.15
CA GLU A 195 -3.39 -20.07 -4.06
C GLU A 195 -4.59 -19.96 -5.01
N ASP A 196 -5.10 -18.74 -5.21
CA ASP A 196 -6.30 -18.48 -6.00
C ASP A 196 -6.03 -18.20 -7.50
N LEU A 197 -4.79 -18.05 -7.92
CA LEU A 197 -4.48 -17.75 -9.31
C LEU A 197 -4.69 -18.97 -10.23
N PRO A 198 -5.37 -18.81 -11.37
CA PRO A 198 -5.75 -19.92 -12.27
C PRO A 198 -4.56 -20.63 -12.92
N PHE A 199 -3.35 -20.03 -12.92
CA PHE A 199 -2.15 -20.65 -13.47
C PHE A 199 -1.42 -21.58 -12.47
N VAL A 200 -1.91 -21.71 -11.25
CA VAL A 200 -1.35 -22.62 -10.24
C VAL A 200 -1.97 -24.02 -10.31
N GLY A 201 -2.84 -24.26 -11.27
CA GLY A 201 -3.35 -25.62 -11.58
C GLY A 201 -4.53 -26.08 -10.76
N HIS A 202 -5.18 -25.21 -10.00
CA HIS A 202 -6.46 -25.54 -9.40
C HIS A 202 -7.55 -25.47 -10.47
N GLY A 203 -8.26 -26.58 -10.69
CA GLY A 203 -9.38 -26.66 -11.62
C GLY A 203 -10.45 -25.61 -11.31
N GLU A 204 -11.34 -25.40 -12.27
CA GLU A 204 -12.45 -24.45 -12.14
C GLU A 204 -13.27 -24.77 -10.88
N GLN A 205 -13.23 -23.89 -9.88
CA GLN A 205 -13.96 -24.08 -8.63
C GLN A 205 -15.41 -23.64 -8.82
N ILE A 206 -16.29 -24.61 -8.94
CA ILE A 206 -17.74 -24.40 -9.14
C ILE A 206 -18.46 -24.59 -7.80
N ALA A 207 -19.38 -23.70 -7.48
CA ALA A 207 -20.21 -23.82 -6.29
C ALA A 207 -21.19 -25.00 -6.46
N THR A 208 -21.28 -25.84 -5.42
CA THR A 208 -22.10 -27.06 -5.41
C THR A 208 -23.42 -26.89 -4.66
N SER A 209 -23.69 -25.72 -4.09
CA SER A 209 -24.85 -25.47 -3.24
C SER A 209 -25.78 -24.42 -3.82
N TYR A 210 -27.09 -24.65 -3.71
CA TYR A 210 -28.10 -23.63 -4.01
C TYR A 210 -27.90 -22.38 -3.12
N PRO A 211 -28.07 -21.14 -3.62
CA PRO A 211 -28.59 -20.77 -4.97
C PRO A 211 -27.50 -20.60 -6.06
N PHE A 212 -26.25 -20.91 -5.78
CA PHE A 212 -25.12 -20.65 -6.67
C PHE A 212 -24.58 -21.87 -7.38
N GLU A 213 -25.34 -22.98 -7.38
CA GLU A 213 -24.95 -24.23 -8.01
C GLU A 213 -24.59 -24.04 -9.49
N GLY A 214 -23.41 -24.51 -9.88
CA GLY A 214 -22.88 -24.36 -11.24
C GLY A 214 -22.19 -23.04 -11.55
N GLU A 215 -22.19 -22.08 -10.62
CA GLU A 215 -21.48 -20.82 -10.80
C GLU A 215 -20.06 -20.88 -10.22
N HIS A 216 -19.15 -20.12 -10.84
CA HIS A 216 -17.78 -20.02 -10.32
C HIS A 216 -17.78 -19.43 -8.89
N ILE A 217 -17.06 -20.05 -7.95
CA ILE A 217 -17.10 -19.72 -6.51
C ILE A 217 -16.77 -18.25 -6.23
N ARG A 218 -15.89 -17.63 -7.03
CA ARG A 218 -15.56 -16.20 -6.93
C ARG A 218 -16.75 -15.30 -7.31
N LYS A 219 -17.54 -15.71 -8.29
CA LYS A 219 -18.75 -15.00 -8.71
C LYS A 219 -19.82 -15.12 -7.63
N ALA A 220 -19.99 -16.30 -7.04
CA ALA A 220 -20.86 -16.49 -5.88
C ALA A 220 -20.44 -15.64 -4.68
N GLY A 221 -19.14 -15.60 -4.37
CA GLY A 221 -18.58 -14.74 -3.32
C GLY A 221 -18.82 -13.24 -3.56
N LEU A 222 -18.67 -12.78 -4.80
CA LEU A 222 -18.97 -11.39 -5.17
C LEU A 222 -20.47 -11.06 -4.98
N TRP A 223 -21.37 -11.96 -5.35
CA TRP A 223 -22.80 -11.78 -5.12
C TRP A 223 -23.15 -11.68 -3.63
N VAL A 224 -22.56 -12.54 -2.80
CA VAL A 224 -22.76 -12.49 -1.33
C VAL A 224 -22.23 -11.18 -0.77
N PHE A 225 -21.06 -10.72 -1.23
CA PHE A 225 -20.49 -9.44 -0.83
C PHE A 225 -21.42 -8.26 -1.20
N ILE A 226 -21.88 -8.19 -2.47
CA ILE A 226 -22.78 -7.12 -2.92
C ILE A 226 -24.08 -7.12 -2.10
N MET A 227 -24.64 -8.29 -1.80
CA MET A 227 -25.85 -8.40 -0.98
C MET A 227 -25.63 -7.93 0.45
N SER A 228 -24.45 -8.20 1.04
CA SER A 228 -24.11 -7.71 2.37
C SER A 228 -23.98 -6.17 2.40
N GLU A 229 -23.36 -5.58 1.38
CA GLU A 229 -23.25 -4.12 1.22
C GLU A 229 -24.63 -3.47 1.09
N ILE A 230 -25.52 -4.02 0.26
CA ILE A 230 -26.89 -3.53 0.12
C ILE A 230 -27.63 -3.56 1.47
N MET A 231 -27.46 -4.62 2.26
CA MET A 231 -28.07 -4.71 3.60
C MET A 231 -27.55 -3.63 4.54
N VAL A 232 -26.24 -3.34 4.52
CA VAL A 232 -25.62 -2.31 5.38
C VAL A 232 -26.06 -0.90 4.99
N PHE A 233 -26.23 -0.62 3.70
CA PHE A 233 -26.61 0.73 3.24
C PHE A 233 -28.13 0.94 3.09
N ALA A 234 -28.94 -0.11 3.18
CA ALA A 234 -30.43 -0.03 3.11
C ALA A 234 -31.08 0.12 4.51
N THR A 235 -30.30 0.03 5.59
CA THR A 235 -30.74 0.26 6.98
C THR A 235 -30.32 1.65 7.46
#